data_3f59a225355bfbe09b7017fdced533ad
#
_entry.id   3f59a225355bfbe09b7017fdced533ad
#
_cell.length_a   1.000
_cell.length_b   1.000
_cell.length_c   1.000
_cell.angle_alpha   90.00
_cell.angle_beta   90.00
_cell.angle_gamma   90.00
#
_symmetry.space_group_name_H-M   'P 1'
#
loop_
_entity.id
_entity.type
_entity.pdbx_description
1 polymer ?
#
loop_
_entity_poly.entity_id
_entity_poly.type
_entity_poly.pdbx_seq_one_letter_code
_entity_poly.pdbx_strand_id
1 'polypeptide(L)'
;MKIDRVYYNGVIRTMVSEGDTVEALAVHNGTIVAAGTSKEMRAIDACEYVDLQGRSVLPGFADTHMHLFHDCMGRITPNLSGCHSIPEILSLLEQRKESIKPGQWLTAENMHLEFLKEGRFPNCDELDSVSSEIPICIGSFCHHVHVLNSAALALAGIDASFQPMVADHVGRFDDGRPDGVVREVVYPEH
;
A
#
# COMPACT_ATOMS: atom_id res chain seq x y z
N MET A 1 -31.65 33.68 -10.87
CA MET A 1 -30.94 32.86 -9.86
C MET A 1 -29.45 33.21 -9.99
N LYS A 2 -28.84 33.71 -8.94
CA LYS A 2 -27.45 34.09 -8.96
C LYS A 2 -26.59 32.85 -8.73
N ILE A 3 -25.60 32.64 -9.58
CA ILE A 3 -24.66 31.50 -9.48
C ILE A 3 -23.64 31.76 -8.36
N ASP A 4 -23.24 30.73 -7.62
CA ASP A 4 -22.32 30.89 -6.49
C ASP A 4 -20.92 31.27 -7.01
N ARG A 5 -20.42 30.50 -7.98
CA ARG A 5 -19.04 30.65 -8.45
C ARG A 5 -18.88 30.30 -9.94
N VAL A 6 -18.08 31.10 -10.63
CA VAL A 6 -17.61 30.80 -11.98
C VAL A 6 -16.07 30.65 -11.96
N TYR A 7 -15.59 29.49 -12.39
CA TYR A 7 -14.19 29.23 -12.66
C TYR A 7 -13.94 29.45 -14.16
N TYR A 8 -12.94 30.22 -14.52
CA TYR A 8 -12.64 30.55 -15.92
C TYR A 8 -11.14 30.59 -16.22
N ASN A 9 -10.76 30.70 -17.50
CA ASN A 9 -9.37 30.75 -17.96
C ASN A 9 -8.58 29.47 -17.50
N GLY A 10 -9.14 28.29 -17.70
CA GLY A 10 -8.51 27.01 -17.37
C GLY A 10 -8.54 26.02 -18.53
N VAL A 11 -7.94 24.86 -18.28
CA VAL A 11 -8.06 23.67 -19.13
C VAL A 11 -8.81 22.62 -18.29
N ILE A 12 -10.12 22.54 -18.47
CA ILE A 12 -10.98 21.69 -17.66
C ILE A 12 -11.32 20.45 -18.45
N ARG A 13 -10.80 19.30 -18.01
CA ARG A 13 -11.09 17.99 -18.62
C ARG A 13 -12.40 17.47 -18.10
N THR A 14 -13.40 17.32 -18.97
CA THR A 14 -14.75 16.88 -18.55
C THR A 14 -14.83 15.39 -18.29
N MET A 15 -13.92 14.61 -18.87
CA MET A 15 -13.89 13.15 -18.87
C MET A 15 -15.15 12.50 -19.49
N VAL A 16 -15.93 13.26 -20.26
CA VAL A 16 -17.09 12.73 -21.01
C VAL A 16 -16.62 11.90 -22.22
N SER A 17 -15.56 12.36 -22.88
CA SER A 17 -14.87 11.64 -23.94
C SER A 17 -13.39 11.96 -23.92
N GLU A 18 -12.59 11.16 -24.63
CA GLU A 18 -11.14 11.38 -24.74
C GLU A 18 -10.83 12.74 -25.35
N GLY A 19 -10.02 13.53 -24.67
CA GLY A 19 -9.60 14.86 -25.12
C GLY A 19 -10.62 15.97 -24.95
N ASP A 20 -11.84 15.67 -24.45
CA ASP A 20 -12.88 16.68 -24.24
C ASP A 20 -12.49 17.67 -23.14
N THR A 21 -12.48 18.96 -23.50
CA THR A 21 -12.10 20.04 -22.59
C THR A 21 -13.00 21.26 -22.75
N VAL A 22 -13.20 21.99 -21.64
CA VAL A 22 -13.82 23.31 -21.62
C VAL A 22 -12.90 24.30 -20.90
N GLU A 23 -13.15 25.60 -21.05
CA GLU A 23 -12.32 26.67 -20.46
C GLU A 23 -12.85 27.12 -19.09
N ALA A 24 -14.13 26.90 -18.81
CA ALA A 24 -14.80 27.46 -17.65
C ALA A 24 -15.98 26.60 -17.18
N LEU A 25 -16.32 26.71 -15.88
CA LEU A 25 -17.46 26.08 -15.21
C LEU A 25 -18.23 27.11 -14.39
N ALA A 26 -19.56 26.95 -14.34
CA ALA A 26 -20.41 27.63 -13.39
C ALA A 26 -20.95 26.62 -12.34
N VAL A 27 -20.83 26.97 -11.06
CA VAL A 27 -21.22 26.11 -9.92
C VAL A 27 -22.28 26.79 -9.08
N HIS A 28 -23.34 26.06 -8.74
CA HIS A 28 -24.40 26.51 -7.86
C HIS A 28 -24.80 25.36 -6.90
N ASN A 29 -24.86 25.66 -5.61
CA ASN A 29 -25.14 24.67 -4.56
C ASN A 29 -24.29 23.39 -4.67
N GLY A 30 -22.99 23.54 -4.92
CA GLY A 30 -22.05 22.42 -5.05
C GLY A 30 -22.17 21.60 -6.34
N THR A 31 -23.06 22.00 -7.27
CA THR A 31 -23.28 21.31 -8.55
C THR A 31 -22.77 22.15 -9.72
N ILE A 32 -22.12 21.52 -10.70
CA ILE A 32 -21.78 22.16 -11.96
C ILE A 32 -23.08 22.32 -12.76
N VAL A 33 -23.47 23.57 -13.02
CA VAL A 33 -24.73 23.90 -13.72
C VAL A 33 -24.52 24.33 -15.16
N ALA A 34 -23.29 24.73 -15.52
CA ALA A 34 -22.91 25.03 -16.89
C ALA A 34 -21.40 24.84 -17.08
N ALA A 35 -21.00 24.55 -18.32
CA ALA A 35 -19.61 24.44 -18.76
C ALA A 35 -19.49 24.98 -20.18
N GLY A 36 -18.37 25.60 -20.51
CA GLY A 36 -18.15 26.17 -21.84
C GLY A 36 -16.92 27.03 -21.92
N THR A 37 -16.95 28.04 -22.79
CA THR A 37 -15.85 28.98 -22.93
C THR A 37 -15.81 29.99 -21.77
N SER A 38 -14.59 30.53 -21.52
CA SER A 38 -14.41 31.61 -20.53
C SER A 38 -15.31 32.82 -20.79
N LYS A 39 -15.55 33.13 -22.05
CA LYS A 39 -16.41 34.24 -22.43
C LYS A 39 -17.86 34.02 -22.06
N GLU A 40 -18.39 32.83 -22.34
CA GLU A 40 -19.79 32.47 -22.04
C GLU A 40 -20.02 32.42 -20.54
N MET A 41 -19.13 31.74 -19.79
CA MET A 41 -19.33 31.56 -18.34
C MET A 41 -19.14 32.88 -17.57
N ARG A 42 -18.27 33.78 -17.99
CA ARG A 42 -18.09 35.12 -17.39
C ARG A 42 -19.27 36.06 -17.64
N ALA A 43 -20.13 35.78 -18.61
CA ALA A 43 -21.35 36.54 -18.85
C ALA A 43 -22.49 36.16 -17.87
N ILE A 44 -22.35 35.07 -17.14
CA ILE A 44 -23.32 34.63 -16.12
C ILE A 44 -23.14 35.45 -14.85
N ASP A 45 -24.23 35.95 -14.25
CA ASP A 45 -24.19 36.71 -12.99
C ASP A 45 -23.85 35.72 -11.82
N ALA A 46 -22.67 35.87 -11.24
CA ALA A 46 -22.16 35.04 -10.17
C ALA A 46 -21.71 35.86 -8.95
N CYS A 47 -21.69 35.21 -7.79
CA CYS A 47 -21.19 35.81 -6.55
C CYS A 47 -19.64 35.97 -6.58
N GLU A 48 -18.96 35.01 -7.20
CA GLU A 48 -17.51 34.96 -7.25
C GLU A 48 -17.03 34.50 -8.64
N TYR A 49 -15.93 35.08 -9.12
CA TYR A 49 -15.22 34.67 -10.33
C TYR A 49 -13.78 34.29 -9.98
N VAL A 50 -13.39 33.04 -10.28
CA VAL A 50 -12.07 32.49 -9.97
C VAL A 50 -11.29 32.31 -11.26
N ASP A 51 -10.23 33.06 -11.43
CA ASP A 51 -9.29 32.90 -12.55
C ASP A 51 -8.37 31.69 -12.30
N LEU A 52 -8.48 30.70 -13.15
CA LEU A 52 -7.65 29.48 -13.08
C LEU A 52 -6.22 29.69 -13.61
N GLN A 53 -5.96 30.80 -14.29
CA GLN A 53 -4.63 31.15 -14.80
C GLN A 53 -4.00 30.07 -15.71
N GLY A 54 -4.80 29.43 -16.53
CA GLY A 54 -4.37 28.33 -17.40
C GLY A 54 -4.19 26.98 -16.72
N ARG A 55 -4.51 26.87 -15.42
CA ARG A 55 -4.37 25.60 -14.69
C ARG A 55 -5.36 24.56 -15.18
N SER A 56 -4.92 23.29 -15.08
CA SER A 56 -5.80 22.15 -15.36
C SER A 56 -6.74 21.87 -14.20
N VAL A 57 -7.99 21.54 -14.54
CA VAL A 57 -8.99 21.04 -13.60
C VAL A 57 -9.45 19.66 -14.07
N LEU A 58 -9.54 18.73 -13.15
CA LEU A 58 -10.01 17.36 -13.37
C LEU A 58 -11.08 17.03 -12.34
N PRO A 59 -11.96 16.05 -12.61
CA PRO A 59 -12.78 15.43 -11.58
C PRO A 59 -11.90 14.89 -10.45
N GLY A 60 -12.43 14.87 -9.23
CA GLY A 60 -11.76 14.23 -8.10
C GLY A 60 -11.47 12.76 -8.41
N PHE A 61 -10.28 12.29 -8.04
CA PHE A 61 -9.92 10.89 -8.26
C PHE A 61 -10.70 9.99 -7.32
N ALA A 62 -11.23 8.90 -7.87
CA ALA A 62 -11.79 7.80 -7.10
C ALA A 62 -10.88 6.58 -7.30
N ASP A 63 -10.20 6.15 -6.23
CA ASP A 63 -9.46 4.91 -6.26
C ASP A 63 -10.45 3.75 -6.13
N THR A 64 -10.65 3.00 -7.21
CA THR A 64 -11.59 1.89 -7.28
C THR A 64 -10.97 0.56 -6.90
N HIS A 65 -9.65 0.52 -6.65
CA HIS A 65 -8.92 -0.68 -6.24
C HIS A 65 -7.84 -0.30 -5.25
N MET A 66 -8.12 -0.45 -3.95
CA MET A 66 -7.18 -0.16 -2.89
C MET A 66 -7.24 -1.21 -1.77
N HIS A 67 -6.11 -1.43 -1.13
CA HIS A 67 -6.00 -2.31 0.04
C HIS A 67 -6.00 -1.48 1.34
N LEU A 68 -7.15 -0.84 1.65
CA LEU A 68 -7.28 0.08 2.79
C LEU A 68 -6.79 -0.51 4.11
N PHE A 69 -7.09 -1.80 4.36
CA PHE A 69 -6.65 -2.49 5.57
C PHE A 69 -5.12 -2.55 5.67
N HIS A 70 -4.45 -2.92 4.58
CA HIS A 70 -2.99 -2.99 4.53
C HIS A 70 -2.34 -1.62 4.69
N ASP A 71 -2.88 -0.57 4.06
CA ASP A 71 -2.40 0.81 4.26
C ASP A 71 -2.53 1.24 5.73
N CYS A 72 -3.65 0.95 6.37
CA CYS A 72 -3.86 1.24 7.79
C CYS A 72 -2.87 0.45 8.68
N MET A 73 -2.65 -0.84 8.40
CA MET A 73 -1.68 -1.65 9.15
C MET A 73 -0.26 -1.11 8.98
N GLY A 74 0.14 -0.71 7.77
CA GLY A 74 1.45 -0.12 7.50
C GLY A 74 1.72 1.20 8.25
N ARG A 75 0.69 1.86 8.77
CA ARG A 75 0.84 3.08 9.61
C ARG A 75 1.10 2.78 11.08
N ILE A 76 0.75 1.61 11.56
CA ILE A 76 0.89 1.20 12.97
C ILE A 76 1.98 0.14 13.17
N THR A 77 2.42 -0.53 12.12
CA THR A 77 3.54 -1.48 12.13
C THR A 77 4.84 -0.79 11.70
N PRO A 78 6.01 -1.29 12.10
CA PRO A 78 7.29 -0.84 11.56
C PRO A 78 7.32 -0.93 10.04
N ASN A 79 7.78 0.14 9.40
CA ASN A 79 7.88 0.24 7.95
C ASN A 79 9.32 -0.08 7.50
N LEU A 80 9.49 -1.12 6.68
CA LEU A 80 10.79 -1.60 6.21
C LEU A 80 11.23 -0.97 4.88
N SER A 81 10.46 -0.06 4.30
CA SER A 81 10.76 0.54 2.99
C SER A 81 12.10 1.31 2.93
N GLY A 82 12.61 1.73 4.09
CA GLY A 82 13.92 2.38 4.22
C GLY A 82 15.08 1.42 4.48
N CYS A 83 14.84 0.12 4.62
CA CYS A 83 15.89 -0.86 4.87
C CYS A 83 16.52 -1.33 3.55
N HIS A 84 17.86 -1.33 3.49
CA HIS A 84 18.63 -1.73 2.32
C HIS A 84 19.48 -2.98 2.56
N SER A 85 19.34 -3.62 3.71
CA SER A 85 20.03 -4.87 4.05
C SER A 85 19.27 -5.66 5.11
N ILE A 86 19.48 -6.97 5.16
CA ILE A 86 18.91 -7.84 6.20
C ILE A 86 19.32 -7.38 7.61
N PRO A 87 20.60 -7.04 7.90
CA PRO A 87 20.97 -6.51 9.21
C PRO A 87 20.20 -5.25 9.63
N GLU A 88 19.86 -4.34 8.71
CA GLU A 88 19.03 -3.16 9.02
C GLU A 88 17.61 -3.56 9.43
N ILE A 89 17.01 -4.54 8.74
CA ILE A 89 15.71 -5.11 9.11
C ILE A 89 15.76 -5.71 10.51
N LEU A 90 16.75 -6.57 10.80
CA LEU A 90 16.89 -7.22 12.11
C LEU A 90 17.08 -6.19 13.23
N SER A 91 17.89 -5.14 12.99
CA SER A 91 18.10 -4.06 13.97
C SER A 91 16.80 -3.31 14.29
N LEU A 92 15.96 -3.03 13.28
CA LEU A 92 14.67 -2.38 13.46
C LEU A 92 13.69 -3.26 14.25
N LEU A 93 13.65 -4.55 13.94
CA LEU A 93 12.83 -5.53 14.65
C LEU A 93 13.28 -5.68 16.12
N GLU A 94 14.59 -5.70 16.39
CA GLU A 94 15.15 -5.77 17.74
C GLU A 94 14.71 -4.58 18.60
N GLN A 95 14.77 -3.37 18.05
CA GLN A 95 14.29 -2.15 18.74
C GLN A 95 12.79 -2.22 19.05
N ARG A 96 12.00 -2.81 18.13
CA ARG A 96 10.55 -2.90 18.28
C ARG A 96 10.13 -4.01 19.25
N LYS A 97 10.91 -5.07 19.37
CA LYS A 97 10.67 -6.23 20.23
C LYS A 97 10.34 -5.84 21.67
N GLU A 98 11.03 -4.86 22.22
CA GLU A 98 10.83 -4.40 23.60
C GLU A 98 9.40 -3.89 23.90
N SER A 99 8.67 -3.48 22.86
CA SER A 99 7.28 -2.98 22.99
C SER A 99 6.22 -4.06 22.81
N ILE A 100 6.61 -5.29 22.47
CA ILE A 100 5.70 -6.41 22.22
C ILE A 100 5.28 -7.05 23.54
N LYS A 101 3.97 -7.16 23.74
CA LYS A 101 3.41 -7.79 24.95
C LYS A 101 3.29 -9.30 24.76
N PRO A 102 3.27 -10.09 25.85
CA PRO A 102 3.04 -11.51 25.77
C PRO A 102 1.78 -11.87 24.94
N GLY A 103 1.92 -12.80 24.01
CA GLY A 103 0.85 -13.24 23.12
C GLY A 103 0.62 -12.35 21.89
N GLN A 104 1.38 -11.27 21.73
CA GLN A 104 1.35 -10.45 20.51
C GLN A 104 2.42 -10.92 19.52
N TRP A 105 2.19 -10.61 18.24
CA TRP A 105 3.13 -10.81 17.15
C TRP A 105 3.98 -9.56 16.94
N LEU A 106 5.23 -9.75 16.59
CA LEU A 106 6.09 -8.71 16.06
C LEU A 106 5.91 -8.70 14.54
N THR A 107 5.21 -7.69 14.03
CA THR A 107 4.96 -7.54 12.59
C THR A 107 5.68 -6.31 12.04
N ALA A 108 6.09 -6.37 10.77
CA ALA A 108 6.61 -5.24 10.02
C ALA A 108 6.21 -5.38 8.54
N GLU A 109 6.12 -4.27 7.82
CA GLU A 109 5.57 -4.25 6.47
C GLU A 109 6.46 -3.46 5.50
N ASN A 110 6.15 -3.55 4.21
CA ASN A 110 6.79 -2.78 3.14
C ASN A 110 8.27 -3.13 2.92
N MET A 111 8.65 -4.40 3.06
CA MET A 111 9.98 -4.85 2.66
C MET A 111 10.10 -4.92 1.13
N HIS A 112 11.14 -4.30 0.58
CA HIS A 112 11.45 -4.29 -0.85
C HIS A 112 12.65 -5.18 -1.14
N LEU A 113 12.42 -6.31 -1.82
CA LEU A 113 13.50 -7.24 -2.19
C LEU A 113 14.58 -6.56 -3.05
N GLU A 114 14.16 -5.73 -3.99
CA GLU A 114 15.02 -5.02 -4.93
C GLU A 114 15.98 -4.02 -4.26
N PHE A 115 15.70 -3.62 -3.02
CA PHE A 115 16.57 -2.70 -2.27
C PHE A 115 17.55 -3.43 -1.36
N LEU A 116 17.35 -4.72 -1.11
CA LEU A 116 18.22 -5.50 -0.23
C LEU A 116 19.53 -5.87 -0.94
N LYS A 117 20.66 -5.52 -0.32
CA LYS A 117 22.01 -5.83 -0.82
C LYS A 117 22.26 -7.34 -1.01
N GLU A 118 21.60 -8.16 -0.19
CA GLU A 118 21.70 -9.61 -0.24
C GLU A 118 20.95 -10.22 -1.43
N GLY A 119 20.07 -9.46 -2.11
CA GLY A 119 19.28 -9.92 -3.25
C GLY A 119 18.31 -11.06 -2.92
N ARG A 120 18.00 -11.26 -1.63
CA ARG A 120 17.07 -12.27 -1.11
C ARG A 120 16.30 -11.74 0.08
N PHE A 121 15.20 -12.39 0.40
CA PHE A 121 14.52 -12.17 1.67
C PHE A 121 15.34 -12.71 2.86
N PRO A 122 15.17 -12.17 4.07
CA PRO A 122 15.66 -12.85 5.28
C PRO A 122 15.01 -14.23 5.40
N ASN A 123 15.64 -15.13 6.15
CA ASN A 123 15.09 -16.44 6.46
C ASN A 123 14.64 -16.55 7.94
N CYS A 124 14.03 -17.69 8.31
CA CYS A 124 13.52 -17.89 9.67
C CYS A 124 14.66 -17.86 10.70
N ASP A 125 15.84 -18.43 10.41
CA ASP A 125 16.98 -18.44 11.34
C ASP A 125 17.52 -17.02 11.62
N GLU A 126 17.51 -16.15 10.61
CA GLU A 126 17.86 -14.73 10.77
C GLU A 126 16.82 -14.00 11.63
N LEU A 127 15.52 -14.24 11.43
CA LEU A 127 14.47 -13.67 12.27
C LEU A 127 14.51 -14.24 13.70
N ASP A 128 14.87 -15.50 13.87
CA ASP A 128 15.04 -16.13 15.18
C ASP A 128 16.19 -15.51 15.99
N SER A 129 17.17 -14.90 15.33
CA SER A 129 18.21 -14.12 16.01
C SER A 129 17.65 -12.91 16.77
N VAL A 130 16.51 -12.36 16.33
CA VAL A 130 15.74 -11.33 17.05
C VAL A 130 14.94 -11.97 18.19
N SER A 131 14.17 -13.01 17.89
CA SER A 131 13.44 -13.80 18.90
C SER A 131 12.98 -15.12 18.32
N SER A 132 13.26 -16.22 19.02
CA SER A 132 12.70 -17.55 18.75
C SER A 132 11.40 -17.83 19.49
N GLU A 133 10.97 -16.93 20.40
CA GLU A 133 9.77 -17.10 21.23
C GLU A 133 8.61 -16.23 20.81
N ILE A 134 8.90 -14.96 20.39
CA ILE A 134 7.88 -14.04 19.88
C ILE A 134 7.65 -14.38 18.41
N PRO A 135 6.42 -14.68 17.97
CA PRO A 135 6.15 -14.92 16.57
C PRO A 135 6.39 -13.63 15.76
N ILE A 136 7.24 -13.73 14.75
CA ILE A 136 7.62 -12.62 13.85
C ILE A 136 7.07 -12.91 12.47
N CYS A 137 6.41 -11.89 11.89
CA CYS A 137 5.94 -11.91 10.50
C CYS A 137 6.27 -10.57 9.83
N ILE A 138 7.06 -10.60 8.76
CA ILE A 138 7.36 -9.40 7.96
C ILE A 138 6.81 -9.56 6.55
N GLY A 139 6.12 -8.52 6.06
CA GLY A 139 5.47 -8.48 4.76
C GLY A 139 6.28 -7.73 3.72
N SER A 140 6.28 -8.22 2.50
CA SER A 140 6.81 -7.50 1.35
C SER A 140 5.87 -6.36 0.93
N PHE A 141 6.40 -5.39 0.18
CA PHE A 141 5.63 -4.27 -0.36
C PHE A 141 4.42 -4.71 -1.22
N CYS A 142 4.56 -5.81 -1.95
CA CYS A 142 3.48 -6.32 -2.79
C CYS A 142 2.43 -7.14 -2.03
N HIS A 143 2.64 -7.43 -0.73
CA HIS A 143 1.80 -8.25 0.14
C HIS A 143 1.62 -9.72 -0.30
N HIS A 144 2.35 -10.17 -1.33
CA HIS A 144 2.32 -11.55 -1.82
C HIS A 144 3.38 -12.44 -1.16
N VAL A 145 4.34 -11.85 -0.44
CA VAL A 145 5.42 -12.58 0.25
C VAL A 145 5.50 -12.13 1.69
N HIS A 146 5.52 -13.12 2.57
CA HIS A 146 5.74 -12.92 4.01
C HIS A 146 6.94 -13.77 4.45
N VAL A 147 7.66 -13.29 5.44
CA VAL A 147 8.73 -14.08 6.08
C VAL A 147 8.39 -14.26 7.54
N LEU A 148 8.42 -15.50 7.97
CA LEU A 148 8.03 -15.97 9.29
C LEU A 148 9.26 -16.53 10.01
N ASN A 149 9.38 -16.28 11.32
CA ASN A 149 10.33 -16.96 12.16
C ASN A 149 9.83 -18.36 12.59
N SER A 150 10.63 -19.12 13.29
CA SER A 150 10.27 -20.49 13.74
C SER A 150 9.02 -20.52 14.62
N ALA A 151 8.84 -19.53 15.52
CA ALA A 151 7.64 -19.45 16.37
C ALA A 151 6.37 -19.20 15.53
N ALA A 152 6.45 -18.33 14.53
CA ALA A 152 5.32 -18.04 13.64
C ALA A 152 5.00 -19.23 12.71
N LEU A 153 6.01 -19.91 12.16
CA LEU A 153 5.85 -21.13 11.37
C LEU A 153 5.15 -22.24 12.20
N ALA A 154 5.58 -22.42 13.44
CA ALA A 154 4.96 -23.42 14.33
C ALA A 154 3.49 -23.11 14.63
N LEU A 155 3.15 -21.82 14.86
CA LEU A 155 1.75 -21.39 15.06
C LEU A 155 0.91 -21.55 13.80
N ALA A 156 1.51 -21.40 12.62
CA ALA A 156 0.85 -21.63 11.34
C ALA A 156 0.73 -23.13 10.97
N GLY A 157 1.36 -24.03 11.72
CA GLY A 157 1.40 -25.46 11.42
C GLY A 157 2.29 -25.80 10.20
N ILE A 158 3.24 -24.93 9.87
CA ILE A 158 4.14 -25.08 8.72
C ILE A 158 5.46 -25.69 9.23
N ASP A 159 5.61 -26.97 9.09
CA ASP A 159 6.81 -27.73 9.46
C ASP A 159 7.46 -28.43 8.24
N ALA A 160 8.43 -29.30 8.48
CA ALA A 160 9.12 -30.03 7.41
C ALA A 160 8.17 -31.00 6.67
N SER A 161 7.09 -31.45 7.29
CA SER A 161 6.10 -32.35 6.69
C SER A 161 4.96 -31.62 5.97
N PHE A 162 4.82 -30.31 6.17
CA PHE A 162 3.78 -29.51 5.57
C PHE A 162 3.89 -29.52 4.04
N GLN A 163 2.79 -29.86 3.36
CA GLN A 163 2.69 -29.88 1.91
C GLN A 163 1.69 -28.79 1.47
N PRO A 164 2.17 -27.68 0.88
CA PRO A 164 1.28 -26.68 0.32
C PRO A 164 0.70 -27.15 -1.00
N MET A 165 -0.51 -26.70 -1.37
CA MET A 165 -1.13 -27.00 -2.67
C MET A 165 -0.24 -26.60 -3.86
N VAL A 166 0.59 -25.56 -3.68
CA VAL A 166 1.58 -25.12 -4.65
C VAL A 166 2.96 -25.16 -3.97
N ALA A 167 3.84 -26.02 -4.46
CA ALA A 167 5.12 -26.33 -3.82
C ALA A 167 5.97 -25.08 -3.53
N ASP A 168 6.01 -24.12 -4.46
CA ASP A 168 6.81 -22.90 -4.36
C ASP A 168 6.23 -21.84 -3.40
N HIS A 169 5.05 -22.11 -2.81
CA HIS A 169 4.46 -21.18 -1.85
C HIS A 169 5.13 -21.22 -0.48
N VAL A 170 5.86 -22.28 -0.15
CA VAL A 170 6.68 -22.38 1.06
C VAL A 170 8.12 -22.61 0.66
N GLY A 171 8.97 -21.63 0.96
CA GLY A 171 10.41 -21.74 0.75
C GLY A 171 11.04 -22.77 1.70
N ARG A 172 12.11 -23.43 1.26
CA ARG A 172 12.78 -24.48 2.04
C ARG A 172 14.29 -24.37 1.95
N PHE A 173 14.95 -24.68 3.03
CA PHE A 173 16.38 -24.94 3.05
C PHE A 173 16.73 -26.27 2.35
N ASP A 174 18.01 -26.49 2.07
CA ASP A 174 18.51 -27.72 1.43
C ASP A 174 18.19 -29.00 2.26
N ASP A 175 18.01 -28.87 3.56
CA ASP A 175 17.62 -29.96 4.47
C ASP A 175 16.12 -30.25 4.48
N GLY A 176 15.32 -29.49 3.71
CA GLY A 176 13.87 -29.63 3.56
C GLY A 176 13.02 -28.92 4.60
N ARG A 177 13.59 -28.35 5.66
CA ARG A 177 12.83 -27.53 6.61
C ARG A 177 12.40 -26.20 5.98
N PRO A 178 11.25 -25.61 6.37
CA PRO A 178 10.82 -24.29 5.87
C PRO A 178 11.88 -23.23 6.19
N ASP A 179 12.17 -22.36 5.22
CA ASP A 179 13.12 -21.25 5.38
C ASP A 179 12.45 -19.97 5.92
N GLY A 180 11.15 -19.99 6.13
CA GLY A 180 10.35 -18.87 6.60
C GLY A 180 9.66 -18.08 5.50
N VAL A 181 10.08 -18.19 4.26
CA VAL A 181 9.49 -17.45 3.14
C VAL A 181 8.19 -18.13 2.69
N VAL A 182 7.07 -17.41 2.81
CA VAL A 182 5.74 -17.89 2.42
C VAL A 182 5.18 -16.94 1.37
N ARG A 183 4.68 -17.51 0.26
CA ARG A 183 4.13 -16.77 -0.88
C ARG A 183 2.65 -17.05 -1.01
N GLU A 184 1.88 -16.02 -1.34
CA GLU A 184 0.43 -16.08 -1.49
C GLU A 184 -0.29 -16.60 -0.24
N VAL A 185 -1.49 -17.09 -0.40
CA VAL A 185 -2.24 -17.76 0.66
C VAL A 185 -1.89 -19.24 0.66
N VAL A 186 -1.36 -19.72 1.77
CA VAL A 186 -0.92 -21.11 1.91
C VAL A 186 -2.04 -21.92 2.53
N TYR A 187 -2.53 -22.91 1.79
CA TYR A 187 -3.46 -23.92 2.28
C TYR A 187 -2.74 -25.28 2.33
N PRO A 188 -3.03 -26.12 3.34
CA PRO A 188 -2.55 -27.49 3.34
C PRO A 188 -3.20 -28.27 2.18
N GLU A 189 -2.44 -29.21 1.61
CA GLU A 189 -2.98 -30.18 0.66
C GLU A 189 -3.89 -31.14 1.43
N HIS A 190 -5.14 -31.32 0.98
CA HIS A 190 -6.15 -32.21 1.63
C HIS A 190 -6.02 -33.65 1.16
#